data_8f787196975f55c4488a7cb01231c290
#
_entry.id   8f787196975f55c4488a7cb01231c290
#
_cell.length_a   1.000
_cell.length_b   1.000
_cell.length_c   1.000
_cell.angle_alpha   90.00
_cell.angle_beta   90.00
_cell.angle_gamma   90.00
#
_symmetry.space_group_name_H-M   'P 1'
#
loop_
_entity.id
_entity.type
_entity.pdbx_description
1 polymer ?
#
loop_
_entity_poly.entity_id
_entity_poly.type
_entity_poly.pdbx_seq_one_letter_code
_entity_poly.pdbx_strand_id
1 'polypeptide(L)'
;SLGYTFSYKVHRNGYAYEALSSLIEYLHKHYPQWDFICFTERENIPSMSLLKKLGYTNLGYLPSKNSQVFGKWLRQDTLELIDMVYLQRHI
;
A
#
# COMPACT_ATOMS: atom_id res chain seq x y z
N SER A 1 16.40 -6.61 -9.15
CA SER A 1 15.92 -5.36 -8.64
C SER A 1 16.68 -4.91 -7.41
N LEU A 2 17.00 -3.65 -7.33
CA LEU A 2 17.76 -3.08 -6.23
C LEU A 2 16.90 -2.45 -5.15
N GLY A 3 15.59 -2.55 -5.27
CA GLY A 3 14.69 -1.96 -4.31
C GLY A 3 14.08 -2.98 -3.38
N TYR A 4 13.41 -2.47 -2.40
CA TYR A 4 12.70 -3.28 -1.41
C TYR A 4 11.25 -2.80 -1.32
N THR A 5 10.38 -3.71 -0.90
CA THR A 5 8.98 -3.37 -0.67
C THR A 5 8.72 -3.36 0.82
N PHE A 6 8.24 -2.24 1.32
CA PHE A 6 7.76 -2.13 2.68
C PHE A 6 6.26 -2.39 2.68
N SER A 7 5.83 -3.48 3.30
CA SER A 7 4.42 -3.84 3.35
C SER A 7 3.92 -3.85 4.78
N TYR A 8 2.69 -3.39 4.97
CA TYR A 8 2.09 -3.31 6.29
C TYR A 8 0.57 -3.34 6.17
N LYS A 9 -0.09 -3.57 7.29
CA LYS A 9 -1.54 -3.60 7.34
C LYS A 9 -2.04 -2.51 8.28
N VAL A 10 -3.05 -1.77 7.84
CA VAL A 10 -3.72 -0.77 8.66
C VAL A 10 -4.96 -1.41 9.26
N HIS A 11 -5.03 -1.43 10.59
CA HIS A 11 -6.16 -1.98 11.32
C HIS A 11 -7.18 -0.90 11.68
N ARG A 12 -8.36 -1.31 12.12
CA ARG A 12 -9.45 -0.39 12.44
C ARG A 12 -9.10 0.63 13.52
N ASN A 13 -8.19 0.29 14.40
CA ASN A 13 -7.78 1.20 15.47
C ASN A 13 -7.04 2.42 14.95
N GLY A 14 -6.71 2.40 13.69
CA GLY A 14 -6.28 3.56 12.95
C GLY A 14 -5.04 4.26 13.47
N TYR A 15 -4.35 4.86 12.55
CA TYR A 15 -3.31 5.82 12.90
C TYR A 15 -3.83 7.19 12.52
N ALA A 16 -3.49 8.20 13.32
CA ALA A 16 -3.79 9.56 12.92
C ALA A 16 -3.07 9.87 11.62
N TYR A 17 -3.71 10.65 10.77
CA TYR A 17 -3.14 11.04 9.48
C TYR A 17 -1.73 11.61 9.64
N GLU A 18 -1.54 12.49 10.63
CA GLU A 18 -0.26 13.15 10.83
C GLU A 18 0.84 12.16 11.21
N ALA A 19 0.53 11.23 12.11
CA ALA A 19 1.51 10.25 12.55
C ALA A 19 1.93 9.33 11.41
N LEU A 20 0.97 8.83 10.65
CA LEU A 20 1.26 7.94 9.53
C LEU A 20 1.97 8.69 8.41
N SER A 21 1.55 9.91 8.12
CA SER A 21 2.18 10.76 7.13
C SER A 21 3.66 11.00 7.47
N SER A 22 3.94 11.34 8.72
CA SER A 22 5.31 11.58 9.17
C SER A 22 6.18 10.34 9.05
N LEU A 23 5.65 9.19 9.43
CA LEU A 23 6.38 7.92 9.33
C LEU A 23 6.71 7.59 7.88
N ILE A 24 5.73 7.69 7.00
CA ILE A 24 5.92 7.37 5.59
C ILE A 24 6.93 8.32 4.95
N GLU A 25 6.82 9.61 5.23
CA GLU A 25 7.77 10.59 4.72
C GLU A 25 9.18 10.33 5.21
N TYR A 26 9.32 9.99 6.49
CA TYR A 26 10.61 9.64 7.05
C TYR A 26 11.21 8.43 6.35
N LEU A 27 10.43 7.38 6.16
CA LEU A 27 10.90 6.16 5.52
C LEU A 27 11.26 6.41 4.05
N HIS A 28 10.47 7.20 3.35
CA HIS A 28 10.76 7.52 1.96
C HIS A 28 12.04 8.35 1.82
N LYS A 29 12.26 9.27 2.75
CA LYS A 29 13.46 10.10 2.75
C LYS A 29 14.72 9.26 2.96
N HIS A 30 14.66 8.30 3.86
CA HIS A 30 15.82 7.47 4.21
C HIS A 30 15.97 6.24 3.30
N TYR A 31 14.89 5.79 2.68
CA TYR A 31 14.88 4.62 1.82
C TYR A 31 14.14 4.93 0.52
N PRO A 32 14.70 5.82 -0.31
CA PRO A 32 13.97 6.33 -1.48
C PRO A 32 13.70 5.27 -2.55
N GLN A 33 14.34 4.10 -2.45
CA GLN A 33 14.16 3.01 -3.41
C GLN A 33 13.09 2.00 -2.97
N TRP A 34 12.49 2.20 -1.81
CA TRP A 34 11.47 1.31 -1.31
C TRP A 34 10.11 1.65 -1.90
N ASP A 35 9.38 0.61 -2.28
CA ASP A 35 7.97 0.70 -2.59
C ASP A 35 7.18 0.55 -1.30
N PHE A 36 6.00 1.14 -1.26
CA PHE A 36 5.13 1.05 -0.09
C PHE A 36 3.83 0.37 -0.49
N ILE A 37 3.52 -0.73 0.17
CA ILE A 37 2.28 -1.49 -0.05
C ILE A 37 1.54 -1.54 1.28
N CYS A 38 0.27 -1.19 1.24
CA CYS A 38 -0.57 -1.22 2.43
C CYS A 38 -1.80 -2.09 2.18
N PHE A 39 -2.10 -2.94 3.13
CA PHE A 39 -3.30 -3.78 3.11
C PHE A 39 -4.31 -3.23 4.10
N THR A 40 -5.57 -3.24 3.72
CA THR A 40 -6.64 -2.88 4.64
C THR A 40 -7.86 -3.73 4.36
N GLU A 41 -8.70 -3.91 5.35
CA GLU A 41 -9.94 -4.64 5.18
C GLU A 41 -10.86 -3.88 4.24
N ARG A 42 -11.60 -4.63 3.40
CA ARG A 42 -12.51 -4.06 2.42
C ARG A 42 -13.56 -3.15 3.02
N GLU A 43 -14.00 -3.49 4.21
CA GLU A 43 -15.05 -2.77 4.92
C GLU A 43 -14.52 -1.55 5.68
N ASN A 44 -13.20 -1.40 5.73
CA ASN A 44 -12.58 -0.33 6.50
C ASN A 44 -12.49 0.96 5.68
N ILE A 45 -13.64 1.58 5.47
CA ILE A 45 -13.76 2.79 4.67
C ILE A 45 -12.89 3.93 5.20
N PRO A 46 -12.85 4.19 6.53
CA PRO A 46 -11.98 5.25 7.04
C PRO A 46 -10.52 5.05 6.69
N SER A 47 -10.02 3.81 6.79
CA SER A 47 -8.62 3.53 6.45
C SER A 47 -8.35 3.73 4.95
N MET A 48 -9.28 3.33 4.10
CA MET A 48 -9.13 3.54 2.67
C MET A 48 -9.12 5.02 2.32
N SER A 49 -9.96 5.80 2.96
CA SER A 49 -9.97 7.26 2.79
C SER A 49 -8.66 7.87 3.25
N LEU A 50 -8.14 7.41 4.38
CA LEU A 50 -6.86 7.86 4.91
C LEU A 50 -5.72 7.57 3.93
N LEU A 51 -5.68 6.37 3.38
CA LEU A 51 -4.64 6.00 2.43
C LEU A 51 -4.70 6.83 1.15
N LYS A 52 -5.89 7.11 0.65
CA LYS A 52 -6.06 8.00 -0.49
C LYS A 52 -5.54 9.40 -0.18
N LYS A 53 -5.86 9.89 1.00
CA LYS A 53 -5.40 11.21 1.45
C LYS A 53 -3.89 11.27 1.55
N LEU A 54 -3.26 10.14 1.91
CA LEU A 54 -1.80 10.02 1.98
C LEU A 54 -1.14 9.86 0.61
N GLY A 55 -1.93 9.79 -0.45
CA GLY A 55 -1.40 9.67 -1.80
C GLY A 55 -1.22 8.26 -2.30
N TYR A 56 -1.80 7.28 -1.62
CA TYR A 56 -1.77 5.90 -2.07
C TYR A 56 -2.75 5.67 -3.22
N THR A 57 -2.40 4.76 -4.10
CA THR A 57 -3.25 4.31 -5.19
C THR A 57 -3.88 2.97 -4.83
N ASN A 58 -5.18 2.84 -5.04
CA ASN A 58 -5.88 1.58 -4.84
C ASN A 58 -5.52 0.63 -5.98
N LEU A 59 -4.88 -0.48 -5.65
CA LEU A 59 -4.41 -1.46 -6.63
C LEU A 59 -5.39 -2.60 -6.86
N GLY A 60 -6.40 -2.72 -6.02
CA GLY A 60 -7.40 -3.76 -6.15
C GLY A 60 -7.53 -4.63 -4.92
N TYR A 61 -8.40 -5.62 -5.02
CA TYR A 61 -8.70 -6.54 -3.94
C TYR A 61 -7.90 -7.83 -4.08
N LEU A 62 -7.36 -8.30 -2.96
CA LEU A 62 -6.59 -9.54 -2.91
C LEU A 62 -7.39 -10.60 -2.16
N PRO A 63 -8.06 -11.53 -2.86
CA PRO A 63 -8.93 -12.52 -2.19
C PRO A 63 -8.20 -13.41 -1.19
N SER A 64 -6.98 -13.80 -1.48
CA SER A 64 -6.21 -14.69 -0.60
C SER A 64 -5.95 -14.10 0.77
N LYS A 65 -5.96 -12.77 0.89
CA LYS A 65 -5.76 -12.08 2.14
C LYS A 65 -7.00 -11.32 2.60
N ASN A 66 -8.08 -11.42 1.83
CA ASN A 66 -9.32 -10.68 2.11
C ASN A 66 -9.01 -9.21 2.38
N SER A 67 -8.18 -8.62 1.55
CA SER A 67 -7.69 -7.25 1.77
C SER A 67 -7.72 -6.44 0.49
N GLN A 68 -7.95 -5.15 0.65
CA GLN A 68 -7.75 -4.16 -0.37
C GLN A 68 -6.28 -3.75 -0.35
N VAL A 69 -5.67 -3.61 -1.51
CA VAL A 69 -4.23 -3.34 -1.64
C VAL A 69 -4.04 -1.91 -2.15
N PHE A 70 -3.19 -1.17 -1.45
CA PHE A 70 -2.84 0.19 -1.81
C PHE A 70 -1.33 0.31 -1.96
N GLY A 71 -0.89 1.14 -2.89
CA GLY A 71 0.54 1.32 -3.13
C GLY A 71 0.92 2.77 -3.29
N LYS A 72 2.17 3.07 -2.94
CA LYS A 72 2.75 4.41 -3.11
C LYS A 72 4.22 4.27 -3.48
N TRP A 73 4.70 5.16 -4.35
CA TRP A 73 6.07 5.16 -4.88
C TRP A 73 6.46 3.82 -5.49
N LEU A 74 5.53 3.24 -6.26
CA LEU A 74 5.72 1.94 -6.86
C LEU A 74 6.68 2.02 -8.04
N ARG A 75 7.63 1.09 -8.09
CA ARG A 75 8.45 0.89 -9.27
C ARG A 75 7.68 0.06 -10.29
N GLN A 76 8.02 0.23 -11.56
CA GLN A 76 7.30 -0.46 -12.62
C GLN A 76 7.38 -1.98 -12.50
N ASP A 77 8.53 -2.52 -12.16
CA ASP A 77 8.69 -3.96 -12.01
C ASP A 77 7.89 -4.50 -10.82
N THR A 78 7.82 -3.75 -9.73
CA THR A 78 6.99 -4.12 -8.59
C THR A 78 5.51 -4.12 -8.96
N LEU A 79 5.08 -3.12 -9.71
CA LEU A 79 3.68 -3.01 -10.14
C LEU A 79 3.29 -4.20 -11.03
N GLU A 80 4.16 -4.56 -11.95
CA GLU A 80 3.93 -5.72 -12.82
C GLU A 80 3.85 -7.01 -12.01
N LEU A 81 4.73 -7.18 -11.04
CA LEU A 81 4.73 -8.35 -10.18
C LEU A 81 3.45 -8.45 -9.37
N ILE A 82 2.96 -7.34 -8.83
CA ILE A 82 1.71 -7.31 -8.08
C ILE A 82 0.55 -7.74 -8.96
N ASP A 83 0.47 -7.22 -10.17
CA ASP A 83 -0.58 -7.60 -11.11
C ASP A 83 -0.54 -9.09 -11.42
N MET A 84 0.64 -9.63 -11.69
CA MET A 84 0.77 -11.03 -12.10
C MET A 84 0.55 -12.00 -10.96
N VAL A 85 1.09 -11.70 -9.80
CA VAL A 85 1.21 -12.68 -8.72
C VAL A 85 0.09 -12.52 -7.68
N TYR A 86 -0.22 -11.29 -7.31
CA TYR A 86 -1.13 -11.04 -6.20
C TYR A 86 -2.57 -10.80 -6.64
N LEU A 87 -2.76 -9.98 -7.64
CA LEU A 87 -4.11 -9.59 -8.05
C LEU A 87 -4.70 -10.54 -9.07
N GLN A 88 -3.86 -11.26 -9.80
CA GLN A 88 -4.29 -12.26 -10.78
C GLN A 88 -5.41 -11.73 -11.68
N ARG A 89 -5.19 -10.55 -12.21
CA ARG A 89 -6.18 -9.95 -13.09
C ARG A 89 -6.29 -10.76 -14.36
N HIS A 90 -7.46 -11.26 -14.62
CA HIS A 90 -7.75 -11.95 -15.86
C HIS A 90 -8.29 -10.94 -16.86
N ILE A 91 -7.76 -11.08 -18.04
CA ILE A 91 -8.18 -10.22 -19.12
C ILE A 91 -9.30 -10.92 -19.88
#